data_41c37cd0cbf989d1b66a72985d788868
#
_entry.id   41c37cd0cbf989d1b66a72985d788868
#
_cell.length_a   1.000
_cell.length_b   1.000
_cell.length_c   1.000
_cell.angle_alpha   90.00
_cell.angle_beta   90.00
_cell.angle_gamma   90.00
#
_symmetry.space_group_name_H-M   'P 1'
#
loop_
_entity.id
_entity.type
_entity.pdbx_description
1 polymer ?
#
loop_
_entity_poly.entity_id
_entity_poly.type
_entity_poly.pdbx_seq_one_letter_code
_entity_poly.pdbx_strand_id
1 'polypeptide(L)'
;MEMQNHIEDNELIVKFLQGRCTELEQDFILKEAARNPEFKQMLVELKNIYVHENMPELLASDSEYAAFKRYAVERMLLEEPEKWAENDENRRVMDKKRISGMVARIAAWSAAAIILVLLSLNLRYWHLESDKNNAAVAEVPVSTLPVEAVNTLYTSKGVKGEIILPDSSKVILNSDTRIKYPAKFTGSTRDIEFSGEGYFEVKKDSLHPMVVRCNKNFRVIVYGTTFNIKTYNNDNNAKTTLISGSIKIVENVDGKEFVRDIAPNQTYTIEESRQLATLEQKVDTEKVCEWKDGILSFDSTPFSEVVKILERWHGLQIIVKDNSKLNIPITARFTTESIVQIMDLLKFSTGIGYSISDNIVTVK
;
A
#
# COMPACT_ATOMS: atom_id res chain seq x y z
N MET A 1 27.38 -21.20 26.73
CA MET A 1 27.85 -21.13 25.34
C MET A 1 26.77 -20.76 24.34
N GLU A 2 25.51 -21.16 24.54
CA GLU A 2 24.36 -20.77 23.67
C GLU A 2 23.88 -19.32 23.85
N MET A 3 24.02 -18.71 25.03
CA MET A 3 23.58 -17.33 25.27
C MET A 3 24.54 -16.27 24.67
N GLN A 4 25.81 -16.62 24.43
CA GLN A 4 26.82 -15.71 23.86
C GLN A 4 26.66 -15.58 22.35
N ASN A 5 26.25 -16.64 21.65
CA ASN A 5 25.96 -16.59 20.21
C ASN A 5 24.73 -15.73 19.87
N HIS A 6 23.71 -15.73 20.74
CA HIS A 6 22.50 -14.90 20.50
C HIS A 6 22.71 -13.39 20.65
N ILE A 7 23.70 -12.95 21.44
CA ILE A 7 24.03 -11.53 21.62
C ILE A 7 24.83 -11.01 20.42
N GLU A 8 25.76 -11.81 19.90
CA GLU A 8 26.54 -11.46 18.70
C GLU A 8 25.68 -11.40 17.44
N ASP A 9 24.70 -12.28 17.29
CA ASP A 9 23.74 -12.27 16.18
C ASP A 9 22.84 -11.01 16.18
N ASN A 10 22.38 -10.56 17.35
CA ASN A 10 21.55 -9.36 17.46
C ASN A 10 22.33 -8.07 17.12
N GLU A 11 23.60 -7.97 17.53
CA GLU A 11 24.45 -6.82 17.20
C GLU A 11 24.75 -6.76 15.69
N LEU A 12 24.95 -7.91 15.07
CA LEU A 12 25.17 -8.03 13.64
C LEU A 12 23.93 -7.63 12.83
N ILE A 13 22.74 -8.03 13.28
CA ILE A 13 21.46 -7.63 12.67
C ILE A 13 21.26 -6.11 12.77
N VAL A 14 21.53 -5.51 13.91
CA VAL A 14 21.46 -4.05 14.07
C VAL A 14 22.43 -3.33 13.15
N LYS A 15 23.68 -3.78 13.03
CA LYS A 15 24.66 -3.25 12.08
C LYS A 15 24.18 -3.36 10.63
N PHE A 16 23.53 -4.48 10.30
CA PHE A 16 22.98 -4.71 8.97
C PHE A 16 21.84 -3.74 8.64
N LEU A 17 20.93 -3.52 9.59
CA LEU A 17 19.81 -2.58 9.43
C LEU A 17 20.32 -1.13 9.33
N GLN A 18 21.45 -0.80 9.98
CA GLN A 18 22.10 0.50 9.93
C GLN A 18 22.98 0.72 8.69
N GLY A 19 23.15 -0.29 7.81
CA GLY A 19 24.06 -0.20 6.68
C GLY A 19 25.55 -0.16 7.05
N ARG A 20 25.91 -0.56 8.28
CA ARG A 20 27.27 -0.50 8.83
C ARG A 20 28.02 -1.82 8.78
N CYS A 21 27.46 -2.84 8.13
CA CYS A 21 28.10 -4.12 7.93
C CYS A 21 29.22 -4.06 6.89
N THR A 22 30.27 -4.83 7.11
CA THR A 22 31.27 -5.16 6.09
C THR A 22 30.65 -6.08 5.02
N GLU A 23 31.26 -6.17 3.83
CA GLU A 23 30.78 -7.05 2.76
C GLU A 23 30.66 -8.52 3.19
N LEU A 24 31.57 -9.01 4.04
CA LEU A 24 31.55 -10.39 4.56
C LEU A 24 30.37 -10.59 5.53
N GLU A 25 30.09 -9.64 6.41
CA GLU A 25 28.97 -9.66 7.35
C GLU A 25 27.62 -9.60 6.62
N GLN A 26 27.52 -8.78 5.57
CA GLN A 26 26.31 -8.70 4.72
C GLN A 26 26.07 -10.03 4.00
N ASP A 27 27.09 -10.62 3.40
CA ASP A 27 27.00 -11.89 2.68
C ASP A 27 26.57 -13.03 3.63
N PHE A 28 27.06 -13.02 4.88
CA PHE A 28 26.64 -13.98 5.91
C PHE A 28 25.16 -13.87 6.23
N ILE A 29 24.65 -12.66 6.53
CA ILE A 29 23.23 -12.43 6.84
C ILE A 29 22.33 -12.80 5.66
N LEU A 30 22.71 -12.45 4.43
CA LEU A 30 21.92 -12.75 3.24
C LEU A 30 21.87 -14.26 2.95
N LYS A 31 22.97 -14.98 3.17
CA LYS A 31 22.99 -16.43 3.05
C LYS A 31 22.15 -17.13 4.10
N GLU A 32 22.16 -16.62 5.34
CA GLU A 32 21.32 -17.16 6.40
C GLU A 32 19.84 -16.89 6.13
N ALA A 33 19.48 -15.68 5.66
CA ALA A 33 18.12 -15.35 5.25
C ALA A 33 17.63 -16.18 4.04
N ALA A 34 18.52 -16.59 3.15
CA ALA A 34 18.19 -17.48 2.04
C ALA A 34 17.93 -18.93 2.51
N ARG A 35 18.60 -19.39 3.59
CA ARG A 35 18.47 -20.74 4.14
C ARG A 35 17.32 -20.89 5.12
N ASN A 36 16.98 -19.83 5.85
CA ASN A 36 15.99 -19.82 6.92
C ASN A 36 14.86 -18.82 6.64
N PRO A 37 13.67 -19.28 6.20
CA PRO A 37 12.54 -18.43 5.92
C PRO A 37 12.04 -17.61 7.13
N GLU A 38 12.13 -18.16 8.35
CA GLU A 38 11.74 -17.46 9.58
C GLU A 38 12.69 -16.32 9.89
N PHE A 39 14.00 -16.52 9.72
CA PHE A 39 15.01 -15.48 9.86
C PHE A 39 14.82 -14.36 8.82
N LYS A 40 14.50 -14.72 7.57
CA LYS A 40 14.17 -13.76 6.52
C LYS A 40 12.97 -12.88 6.89
N GLN A 41 11.90 -13.49 7.40
CA GLN A 41 10.70 -12.77 7.81
C GLN A 41 10.99 -11.84 8.99
N MET A 42 11.74 -12.29 9.99
CA MET A 42 12.20 -11.47 11.12
C MET A 42 13.04 -10.26 10.66
N LEU A 43 13.96 -10.43 9.71
CA LEU A 43 14.75 -9.33 9.13
C LEU A 43 13.85 -8.28 8.44
N VAL A 44 12.82 -8.73 7.70
CA VAL A 44 11.86 -7.83 7.04
C VAL A 44 11.06 -7.03 8.07
N GLU A 45 10.60 -7.68 9.13
CA GLU A 45 9.86 -7.03 10.22
C GLU A 45 10.73 -6.00 10.96
N LEU A 46 11.94 -6.39 11.34
CA LEU A 46 12.90 -5.48 12.00
C LEU A 46 13.29 -4.30 11.11
N LYS A 47 13.47 -4.53 9.81
CA LYS A 47 13.74 -3.46 8.85
C LYS A 47 12.57 -2.47 8.76
N ASN A 48 11.33 -2.95 8.74
CA ASN A 48 10.16 -2.10 8.71
C ASN A 48 10.04 -1.25 9.98
N ILE A 49 10.33 -1.83 11.16
CA ILE A 49 10.37 -1.11 12.45
C ILE A 49 11.50 -0.06 12.42
N TYR A 50 12.71 -0.45 12.00
CA TYR A 50 13.88 0.44 11.97
C TYR A 50 13.68 1.62 11.02
N VAL A 51 13.12 1.39 9.83
CA VAL A 51 12.79 2.45 8.86
C VAL A 51 11.73 3.40 9.44
N HIS A 52 10.76 2.88 10.19
CA HIS A 52 9.71 3.71 10.79
C HIS A 52 10.24 4.64 11.90
N GLU A 53 11.17 4.14 12.73
CA GLU A 53 11.73 4.90 13.85
C GLU A 53 12.83 5.91 13.43
N ASN A 54 13.57 5.64 12.34
CA ASN A 54 14.73 6.43 11.91
C ASN A 54 14.54 7.11 10.55
N MET A 55 13.31 7.28 10.08
CA MET A 55 12.97 7.87 8.78
C MET A 55 13.62 9.24 8.50
N PRO A 56 13.82 10.17 9.48
CA PRO A 56 14.47 11.46 9.23
C PRO A 56 15.97 11.35 8.89
N GLU A 57 16.67 10.35 9.39
CA GLU A 57 18.12 10.16 9.11
C GLU A 57 18.39 9.42 7.79
N LEU A 58 17.47 8.55 7.37
CA LEU A 58 17.60 7.75 6.15
C LEU A 58 17.34 8.54 4.86
N LEU A 59 16.59 9.63 4.92
CA LEU A 59 16.34 10.52 3.76
C LEU A 59 17.56 11.37 3.36
N ALA A 60 18.64 11.36 4.15
CA ALA A 60 19.86 12.12 3.87
C ALA A 60 20.83 11.42 2.89
N SER A 61 20.60 10.16 2.51
CA SER A 61 21.49 9.44 1.56
C SER A 61 20.74 8.61 0.52
N ASP A 62 20.06 9.29 -0.42
CA ASP A 62 19.38 8.65 -1.56
C ASP A 62 20.28 7.75 -2.43
N SER A 63 21.61 7.97 -2.42
CA SER A 63 22.56 7.20 -3.23
C SER A 63 22.83 5.78 -2.67
N GLU A 64 22.89 5.63 -1.35
CA GLU A 64 23.17 4.34 -0.70
C GLU A 64 21.96 3.41 -0.71
N TYR A 65 20.74 3.95 -0.54
CA TYR A 65 19.52 3.17 -0.65
C TYR A 65 19.28 2.67 -2.08
N ALA A 66 19.57 3.49 -3.10
CA ALA A 66 19.49 3.09 -4.50
C ALA A 66 20.53 2.02 -4.87
N ALA A 67 21.72 2.07 -4.30
CA ALA A 67 22.77 1.05 -4.45
C ALA A 67 22.38 -0.26 -3.77
N PHE A 68 21.84 -0.22 -2.56
CA PHE A 68 21.31 -1.38 -1.84
C PHE A 68 20.16 -2.05 -2.58
N LYS A 69 19.22 -1.26 -3.11
CA LYS A 69 18.07 -1.78 -3.87
C LYS A 69 18.52 -2.47 -5.16
N ARG A 70 19.49 -1.91 -5.89
CA ARG A 70 20.08 -2.55 -7.08
C ARG A 70 20.77 -3.87 -6.73
N TYR A 71 21.61 -3.87 -5.71
CA TYR A 71 22.33 -5.05 -5.24
C TYR A 71 21.39 -6.17 -4.78
N ALA A 72 20.34 -5.85 -4.04
CA ALA A 72 19.35 -6.83 -3.57
C ALA A 72 18.53 -7.43 -4.72
N VAL A 73 18.11 -6.61 -5.70
CA VAL A 73 17.36 -7.05 -6.88
C VAL A 73 18.25 -7.88 -7.82
N GLU A 74 19.50 -7.48 -8.04
CA GLU A 74 20.43 -8.19 -8.93
C GLU A 74 20.79 -9.57 -8.38
N ARG A 75 20.91 -9.73 -7.07
CA ARG A 75 21.20 -11.02 -6.44
C ARG A 75 19.99 -11.93 -6.26
N MET A 76 18.77 -11.38 -6.08
CA MET A 76 17.51 -12.16 -6.10
C MET A 76 17.19 -12.74 -7.48
N LEU A 77 17.69 -12.12 -8.56
CA LEU A 77 17.50 -12.59 -9.94
C LEU A 77 18.58 -13.61 -10.37
N LEU A 78 19.66 -13.78 -9.60
CA LEU A 78 20.78 -14.68 -9.94
C LEU A 78 20.72 -16.04 -9.22
N GLU A 79 19.77 -16.32 -8.37
CA GLU A 79 19.62 -17.63 -7.70
C GLU A 79 18.53 -18.50 -8.36
N GLU A 80 18.85 -19.08 -9.50
CA GLU A 80 18.55 -20.48 -9.81
C GLU A 80 19.87 -21.27 -9.87
N PRO A 81 20.38 -21.80 -8.77
CA PRO A 81 21.50 -22.72 -8.80
C PRO A 81 20.94 -24.14 -8.94
N GLU A 82 20.97 -24.73 -10.09
CA GLU A 82 21.00 -26.20 -10.27
C GLU A 82 20.67 -26.67 -11.71
N LYS A 83 21.20 -25.99 -12.74
CA LYS A 83 21.13 -26.55 -14.11
C LYS A 83 22.39 -26.41 -14.95
N TRP A 84 23.53 -26.04 -14.38
CA TRP A 84 24.78 -25.81 -15.17
C TRP A 84 25.94 -26.74 -14.84
N ALA A 85 25.73 -27.85 -14.12
CA ALA A 85 26.78 -28.79 -13.77
C ALA A 85 26.77 -30.11 -14.57
N GLU A 86 26.06 -30.19 -15.70
CA GLU A 86 26.01 -31.45 -16.45
C GLU A 86 26.05 -31.26 -17.98
N ASN A 87 27.10 -30.58 -18.51
CA ASN A 87 27.38 -30.61 -19.95
C ASN A 87 28.81 -30.16 -20.33
N ASP A 88 29.81 -30.57 -19.60
CA ASP A 88 31.21 -30.29 -19.99
C ASP A 88 32.07 -31.54 -20.29
N GLU A 89 31.45 -32.58 -20.78
CA GLU A 89 32.17 -33.83 -21.15
C GLU A 89 31.91 -34.34 -22.56
N ASN A 90 31.66 -33.48 -23.56
CA ASN A 90 31.61 -33.91 -24.98
C ASN A 90 32.12 -32.85 -25.97
N ARG A 91 33.32 -32.32 -25.71
CA ARG A 91 34.15 -31.73 -26.77
C ARG A 91 35.17 -32.72 -27.29
N ARG A 92 34.73 -33.71 -28.07
CA ARG A 92 35.65 -34.48 -28.93
C ARG A 92 35.89 -33.73 -30.24
N VAL A 93 37.16 -33.45 -30.42
CA VAL A 93 37.87 -33.01 -31.60
C VAL A 93 37.22 -33.55 -32.87
N MET A 94 36.69 -32.70 -33.71
CA MET A 94 36.41 -33.02 -35.12
C MET A 94 37.48 -32.45 -36.00
N ASP A 95 38.17 -33.39 -36.63
CA ASP A 95 39.29 -33.29 -37.57
C ASP A 95 38.94 -32.45 -38.79
N LYS A 96 39.81 -31.52 -39.16
CA LYS A 96 39.73 -30.71 -40.38
C LYS A 96 40.01 -31.56 -41.59
N LYS A 97 38.98 -32.10 -42.25
CA LYS A 97 39.10 -32.59 -43.63
C LYS A 97 38.58 -31.58 -44.63
N ARG A 98 39.48 -31.19 -45.52
CA ARG A 98 39.36 -30.39 -46.70
C ARG A 98 37.97 -30.45 -47.38
N ILE A 99 37.19 -29.42 -47.27
CA ILE A 99 36.06 -29.20 -48.14
C ILE A 99 36.55 -28.51 -49.41
N SER A 100 36.33 -29.15 -50.55
CA SER A 100 36.82 -28.70 -51.85
C SER A 100 36.19 -27.32 -52.17
N GLY A 101 36.97 -26.46 -52.84
CA GLY A 101 36.61 -25.06 -53.13
C GLY A 101 35.32 -24.85 -54.00
N MET A 102 34.70 -25.96 -54.43
CA MET A 102 33.47 -25.93 -55.21
C MET A 102 32.22 -25.74 -54.32
N VAL A 103 32.22 -26.35 -53.12
CA VAL A 103 31.12 -26.20 -52.12
C VAL A 103 31.12 -24.79 -51.50
N ALA A 104 32.30 -24.21 -51.29
CA ALA A 104 32.45 -22.85 -50.79
C ALA A 104 31.92 -21.77 -51.75
N ARG A 105 32.07 -22.00 -53.09
CA ARG A 105 31.53 -21.09 -54.09
C ARG A 105 30.04 -21.17 -54.20
N ILE A 106 29.42 -22.34 -54.11
CA ILE A 106 27.94 -22.51 -54.14
C ILE A 106 27.32 -21.88 -52.90
N ALA A 107 27.93 -22.06 -51.71
CA ALA A 107 27.45 -21.44 -50.47
C ALA A 107 27.55 -19.90 -50.51
N ALA A 108 28.59 -19.33 -51.13
CA ALA A 108 28.75 -17.89 -51.28
C ALA A 108 27.67 -17.26 -52.18
N TRP A 109 27.30 -17.95 -53.27
CA TRP A 109 26.25 -17.48 -54.19
C TRP A 109 24.84 -17.60 -53.62
N SER A 110 24.56 -18.63 -52.80
CA SER A 110 23.28 -18.77 -52.10
C SER A 110 23.11 -17.72 -51.00
N ALA A 111 24.19 -17.40 -50.26
CA ALA A 111 24.15 -16.34 -49.25
C ALA A 111 23.89 -14.95 -49.85
N ALA A 112 24.51 -14.65 -51.01
CA ALA A 112 24.25 -13.38 -51.73
C ALA A 112 22.83 -13.28 -52.24
N ALA A 113 22.24 -14.37 -52.73
CA ALA A 113 20.85 -14.39 -53.19
C ALA A 113 19.85 -14.17 -52.02
N ILE A 114 20.12 -14.78 -50.85
CA ILE A 114 19.29 -14.59 -49.64
C ILE A 114 19.39 -13.14 -49.13
N ILE A 115 20.57 -12.54 -49.16
CA ILE A 115 20.76 -11.14 -48.74
C ILE A 115 19.99 -10.20 -49.68
N LEU A 116 20.04 -10.44 -51.01
CA LEU A 116 19.28 -9.64 -51.97
C LEU A 116 17.76 -9.77 -51.80
N VAL A 117 17.27 -10.97 -51.50
CA VAL A 117 15.85 -11.20 -51.20
C VAL A 117 15.44 -10.48 -49.91
N LEU A 118 16.23 -10.58 -48.83
CA LEU A 118 15.98 -9.88 -47.61
C LEU A 118 16.05 -8.36 -47.77
N LEU A 119 16.98 -7.85 -48.57
CA LEU A 119 17.07 -6.42 -48.88
C LEU A 119 15.84 -5.94 -49.69
N SER A 120 15.39 -6.73 -50.67
CA SER A 120 14.19 -6.40 -51.44
C SER A 120 12.91 -6.46 -50.63
N LEU A 121 12.80 -7.42 -49.70
CA LEU A 121 11.70 -7.49 -48.73
C LEU A 121 11.71 -6.31 -47.77
N ASN A 122 12.90 -5.92 -47.29
CA ASN A 122 13.06 -4.78 -46.38
C ASN A 122 12.73 -3.46 -47.11
N LEU A 123 13.20 -3.26 -48.34
CA LEU A 123 12.82 -2.09 -49.18
C LEU A 123 11.33 -2.05 -49.45
N ARG A 124 10.72 -3.21 -49.72
CA ARG A 124 9.27 -3.29 -49.92
C ARG A 124 8.47 -3.01 -48.65
N TYR A 125 8.98 -3.45 -47.49
CA TYR A 125 8.41 -3.13 -46.17
C TYR A 125 8.47 -1.60 -45.92
N TRP A 126 9.61 -0.97 -46.17
CA TRP A 126 9.77 0.48 -46.07
C TRP A 126 8.88 1.27 -47.04
N HIS A 127 8.68 0.79 -48.26
CA HIS A 127 7.76 1.42 -49.22
C HIS A 127 6.29 1.29 -48.77
N LEU A 128 5.90 0.15 -48.23
CA LEU A 128 4.54 -0.06 -47.71
C LEU A 128 4.25 0.74 -46.44
N GLU A 129 5.28 1.05 -45.66
CA GLU A 129 5.16 1.88 -44.46
C GLU A 129 5.16 3.38 -44.81
N SER A 130 5.88 3.78 -45.88
CA SER A 130 5.89 5.14 -46.39
C SER A 130 4.53 5.56 -46.98
N ASP A 131 3.82 4.65 -47.66
CA ASP A 131 2.49 4.95 -48.19
C ASP A 131 1.40 5.02 -47.12
N LYS A 132 1.60 4.38 -45.96
CA LYS A 132 0.71 4.52 -44.80
C LYS A 132 0.87 5.86 -44.11
N ASN A 133 2.06 6.45 -44.18
CA ASN A 133 2.32 7.75 -43.54
C ASN A 133 1.87 8.96 -44.41
N ASN A 134 1.51 8.74 -45.67
CA ASN A 134 0.98 9.76 -46.57
C ASN A 134 -0.54 9.73 -46.74
N ALA A 135 -1.25 8.81 -46.06
CA ALA A 135 -2.66 9.01 -45.86
C ALA A 135 -2.77 10.23 -44.96
N ALA A 136 -3.18 11.36 -45.49
CA ALA A 136 -3.51 12.55 -44.71
C ALA A 136 -4.50 12.10 -43.63
N VAL A 137 -3.97 11.86 -42.44
CA VAL A 137 -4.79 11.81 -41.25
C VAL A 137 -5.38 13.20 -41.16
N ALA A 138 -6.65 13.33 -41.55
CA ALA A 138 -7.40 14.50 -41.17
C ALA A 138 -7.16 14.65 -39.68
N GLU A 139 -6.40 15.66 -39.26
CA GLU A 139 -6.27 16.06 -37.91
C GLU A 139 -7.68 16.35 -37.39
N VAL A 140 -8.37 15.32 -36.89
CA VAL A 140 -9.45 15.55 -35.96
C VAL A 140 -8.77 16.33 -34.82
N PRO A 141 -9.13 17.58 -34.57
CA PRO A 141 -8.59 18.27 -33.41
C PRO A 141 -9.01 17.42 -32.22
N VAL A 142 -8.11 16.56 -31.75
CA VAL A 142 -8.23 15.98 -30.44
C VAL A 142 -8.15 17.20 -29.53
N SER A 143 -9.32 17.68 -29.14
CA SER A 143 -9.45 18.58 -28.02
C SER A 143 -8.81 17.83 -26.86
N THR A 144 -7.51 18.02 -26.70
CA THR A 144 -6.79 17.63 -25.50
C THR A 144 -7.28 18.53 -24.39
N LEU A 145 -8.48 18.21 -23.89
CA LEU A 145 -8.81 18.61 -22.54
C LEU A 145 -7.63 18.09 -21.72
N PRO A 146 -6.93 18.95 -20.98
CA PRO A 146 -5.83 18.50 -20.14
C PRO A 146 -6.40 17.42 -19.23
N VAL A 147 -5.96 16.18 -19.44
CA VAL A 147 -6.26 15.09 -18.50
C VAL A 147 -5.56 15.51 -17.21
N GLU A 148 -6.32 16.04 -16.27
CA GLU A 148 -5.79 16.39 -14.96
C GLU A 148 -5.18 15.12 -14.36
N ALA A 149 -3.87 15.16 -14.13
CA ALA A 149 -3.19 14.05 -13.48
C ALA A 149 -3.80 13.83 -12.09
N VAL A 150 -4.26 12.62 -11.85
CA VAL A 150 -4.92 12.22 -10.60
C VAL A 150 -4.01 11.26 -9.84
N ASN A 151 -3.70 11.60 -8.60
CA ASN A 151 -2.96 10.76 -7.69
C ASN A 151 -3.92 9.85 -6.91
N THR A 152 -3.51 8.61 -6.71
CA THR A 152 -4.21 7.67 -5.83
C THR A 152 -3.20 7.11 -4.84
N LEU A 153 -3.46 7.28 -3.55
CA LEU A 153 -2.72 6.66 -2.47
C LEU A 153 -3.64 5.71 -1.71
N TYR A 154 -3.11 4.56 -1.33
CA TYR A 154 -3.81 3.63 -0.45
C TYR A 154 -2.84 3.07 0.61
N THR A 155 -3.37 2.79 1.79
CA THR A 155 -2.68 2.08 2.87
C THR A 155 -3.21 0.65 2.93
N SER A 156 -2.32 -0.33 2.99
CA SER A 156 -2.72 -1.72 3.23
C SER A 156 -3.21 -1.93 4.67
N LYS A 157 -3.88 -3.04 4.95
CA LYS A 157 -4.15 -3.47 6.31
C LYS A 157 -2.84 -3.58 7.09
N GLY A 158 -2.83 -3.17 8.35
CA GLY A 158 -1.65 -3.11 9.21
C GLY A 158 -0.72 -1.91 8.95
N VAL A 159 -1.04 -1.04 7.98
CA VAL A 159 -0.19 0.08 7.59
C VAL A 159 -0.96 1.39 7.70
N LYS A 160 -0.34 2.39 8.32
CA LYS A 160 -0.82 3.79 8.33
C LYS A 160 0.08 4.64 7.43
N GLY A 161 -0.42 5.77 7.00
CA GLY A 161 0.33 6.69 6.15
C GLY A 161 0.03 8.14 6.45
N GLU A 162 0.90 9.03 6.01
CA GLU A 162 0.70 10.47 6.07
C GLU A 162 0.95 11.06 4.69
N ILE A 163 0.18 12.07 4.33
CA ILE A 163 0.30 12.76 3.05
C ILE A 163 0.09 14.26 3.23
N ILE A 164 0.86 15.03 2.51
CA ILE A 164 0.64 16.45 2.31
C ILE A 164 0.01 16.65 0.94
N LEU A 165 -1.19 17.22 0.92
CA LEU A 165 -1.92 17.52 -0.31
C LEU A 165 -1.32 18.74 -1.04
N PRO A 166 -1.65 18.96 -2.33
CA PRO A 166 -1.12 20.08 -3.12
C PRO A 166 -1.38 21.49 -2.55
N ASP A 167 -2.39 21.63 -1.70
CA ASP A 167 -2.71 22.87 -1.00
C ASP A 167 -1.99 23.04 0.36
N SER A 168 -1.12 22.09 0.70
CA SER A 168 -0.44 21.94 2.00
C SER A 168 -1.36 21.51 3.15
N SER A 169 -2.56 20.98 2.87
CA SER A 169 -3.35 20.25 3.87
C SER A 169 -2.69 18.93 4.19
N LYS A 170 -2.74 18.52 5.46
CA LYS A 170 -2.17 17.27 5.94
C LYS A 170 -3.29 16.24 6.15
N VAL A 171 -3.04 15.00 5.76
CA VAL A 171 -3.96 13.89 6.00
C VAL A 171 -3.18 12.70 6.55
N ILE A 172 -3.57 12.21 7.74
CA ILE A 172 -3.09 10.94 8.27
C ILE A 172 -4.12 9.88 7.88
N LEU A 173 -3.65 8.80 7.26
CA LEU A 173 -4.47 7.69 6.77
C LEU A 173 -4.32 6.49 7.69
N ASN A 174 -5.43 5.96 8.18
CA ASN A 174 -5.44 4.69 8.92
C ASN A 174 -5.28 3.51 7.94
N SER A 175 -5.14 2.31 8.48
CA SER A 175 -5.04 1.06 7.71
C SER A 175 -6.26 0.85 6.81
N ASP A 176 -6.05 0.21 5.64
CA ASP A 176 -7.11 -0.11 4.67
C ASP A 176 -7.86 1.13 4.15
N THR A 177 -7.12 2.22 3.90
CA THR A 177 -7.66 3.51 3.52
C THR A 177 -7.17 3.92 2.13
N ARG A 178 -8.04 4.57 1.36
CA ARG A 178 -7.75 5.08 0.03
C ARG A 178 -8.15 6.54 -0.10
N ILE A 179 -7.26 7.34 -0.66
CA ILE A 179 -7.50 8.74 -1.05
C ILE A 179 -7.11 8.96 -2.50
N LYS A 180 -7.94 9.70 -3.23
CA LYS A 180 -7.69 10.10 -4.62
C LYS A 180 -7.87 11.60 -4.75
N TYR A 181 -6.91 12.27 -5.34
CA TYR A 181 -6.87 13.73 -5.45
C TYR A 181 -6.11 14.17 -6.71
N PRO A 182 -6.41 15.36 -7.29
CA PRO A 182 -5.70 15.87 -8.45
C PRO A 182 -4.26 16.29 -8.08
N ALA A 183 -3.36 16.24 -9.05
CA ALA A 183 -1.98 16.71 -8.85
C ALA A 183 -1.91 18.21 -8.48
N LYS A 184 -2.93 18.98 -8.85
CA LYS A 184 -3.12 20.39 -8.48
C LYS A 184 -4.59 20.72 -8.40
N PHE A 185 -5.01 21.47 -7.38
CA PHE A 185 -6.36 22.01 -7.29
C PHE A 185 -6.49 23.26 -8.19
N THR A 186 -7.21 23.14 -9.30
CA THR A 186 -7.37 24.20 -10.30
C THR A 186 -8.79 24.75 -10.37
N GLY A 187 -9.77 24.05 -9.76
CA GLY A 187 -11.18 24.41 -9.77
C GLY A 187 -11.60 25.40 -8.68
N SER A 188 -12.89 25.69 -8.63
CA SER A 188 -13.51 26.46 -7.54
C SER A 188 -13.59 25.69 -6.22
N THR A 189 -13.27 24.40 -6.22
CA THR A 189 -13.23 23.51 -5.07
C THR A 189 -11.94 22.67 -5.08
N ARG A 190 -11.54 22.18 -3.90
CA ARG A 190 -10.48 21.20 -3.70
C ARG A 190 -11.12 19.83 -3.52
N ASP A 191 -11.42 19.17 -4.65
CA ASP A 191 -12.13 17.89 -4.65
C ASP A 191 -11.20 16.72 -4.40
N ILE A 192 -11.58 15.82 -3.49
CA ILE A 192 -10.91 14.56 -3.20
C ILE A 192 -11.97 13.44 -3.03
N GLU A 193 -11.59 12.21 -3.42
CA GLU A 193 -12.37 11.01 -3.14
C GLU A 193 -11.72 10.24 -1.98
N PHE A 194 -12.53 9.74 -1.05
CA PHE A 194 -12.03 9.11 0.17
C PHE A 194 -12.84 7.89 0.59
N SER A 195 -12.13 6.84 1.02
CA SER A 195 -12.70 5.62 1.61
C SER A 195 -11.74 5.07 2.66
N GLY A 196 -12.24 4.71 3.84
CA GLY A 196 -11.44 4.26 4.96
C GLY A 196 -11.55 5.17 6.17
N GLU A 197 -10.45 5.38 6.91
CA GLU A 197 -10.40 6.31 8.03
C GLU A 197 -9.23 7.27 7.90
N GLY A 198 -9.48 8.55 8.10
CA GLY A 198 -8.49 9.60 7.97
C GLY A 198 -8.70 10.77 8.93
N TYR A 199 -7.60 11.28 9.43
CA TYR A 199 -7.53 12.51 10.19
C TYR A 199 -7.01 13.63 9.30
N PHE A 200 -7.81 14.68 9.13
CA PHE A 200 -7.59 15.77 8.20
C PHE A 200 -7.27 17.06 8.94
N GLU A 201 -6.18 17.70 8.58
CA GLU A 201 -5.83 19.08 8.95
C GLU A 201 -5.85 19.94 7.68
N VAL A 202 -7.04 20.48 7.37
CA VAL A 202 -7.24 21.22 6.12
C VAL A 202 -6.81 22.66 6.26
N LYS A 203 -5.94 23.09 5.36
CA LYS A 203 -5.50 24.48 5.28
C LYS A 203 -6.68 25.43 5.01
N LYS A 204 -6.74 26.54 5.75
CA LYS A 204 -7.80 27.53 5.62
C LYS A 204 -7.78 28.19 4.25
N ASP A 205 -8.87 28.07 3.51
CA ASP A 205 -9.17 28.78 2.26
C ASP A 205 -10.66 28.97 2.14
N SER A 206 -11.14 30.21 2.32
CA SER A 206 -12.55 30.55 2.29
C SER A 206 -13.11 30.68 0.87
N LEU A 207 -12.25 30.78 -0.14
CA LEU A 207 -12.66 30.94 -1.54
C LEU A 207 -12.79 29.58 -2.24
N HIS A 208 -11.96 28.59 -1.86
CA HIS A 208 -11.93 27.27 -2.47
C HIS A 208 -12.13 26.20 -1.39
N PRO A 209 -13.39 25.83 -1.07
CA PRO A 209 -13.67 24.79 -0.09
C PRO A 209 -13.09 23.46 -0.52
N MET A 210 -12.67 22.64 0.45
CA MET A 210 -12.35 21.25 0.20
C MET A 210 -13.62 20.42 0.27
N VAL A 211 -13.81 19.57 -0.74
CA VAL A 211 -14.94 18.65 -0.87
C VAL A 211 -14.41 17.22 -0.80
N VAL A 212 -14.62 16.55 0.31
CA VAL A 212 -14.30 15.15 0.50
C VAL A 212 -15.48 14.29 0.11
N ARG A 213 -15.41 13.63 -1.04
CA ARG A 213 -16.46 12.72 -1.54
C ARG A 213 -16.22 11.33 -0.95
N CYS A 214 -17.18 10.88 -0.16
CA CYS A 214 -17.12 9.59 0.50
C CYS A 214 -17.92 8.53 -0.27
N ASN A 215 -17.56 7.26 -0.06
CA ASN A 215 -18.15 6.10 -0.75
C ASN A 215 -19.62 5.80 -0.40
N LYS A 216 -20.17 6.42 0.65
CA LYS A 216 -21.53 6.17 1.16
C LYS A 216 -22.52 7.30 0.83
N ASN A 217 -22.49 7.77 -0.41
CA ASN A 217 -23.40 8.81 -0.94
C ASN A 217 -23.46 10.10 -0.12
N PHE A 218 -22.39 10.46 0.57
CA PHE A 218 -22.26 11.75 1.23
C PHE A 218 -20.94 12.43 0.90
N ARG A 219 -20.91 13.73 1.10
CA ARG A 219 -19.69 14.54 0.98
C ARG A 219 -19.56 15.49 2.15
N VAL A 220 -18.32 15.74 2.52
CA VAL A 220 -17.92 16.66 3.59
C VAL A 220 -17.32 17.89 2.95
N ILE A 221 -17.83 19.07 3.29
CA ILE A 221 -17.37 20.37 2.77
C ILE A 221 -16.77 21.17 3.90
N VAL A 222 -15.53 21.64 3.73
CA VAL A 222 -14.77 22.38 4.74
C VAL A 222 -13.97 23.53 4.14
N TYR A 223 -13.70 24.56 4.94
CA TYR A 223 -12.98 25.76 4.55
C TYR A 223 -11.65 25.96 5.29
N GLY A 224 -11.29 25.04 6.17
CA GLY A 224 -10.10 25.12 7.02
C GLY A 224 -10.43 24.56 8.40
N THR A 225 -10.29 23.25 8.52
CA THR A 225 -10.98 22.45 9.54
C THR A 225 -10.12 21.26 9.90
N THR A 226 -10.10 20.89 11.18
CA THR A 226 -9.53 19.65 11.66
C THR A 226 -10.65 18.67 12.01
N PHE A 227 -10.63 17.47 11.40
CA PHE A 227 -11.70 16.50 11.57
C PHE A 227 -11.23 15.07 11.27
N ASN A 228 -12.00 14.09 11.76
CA ASN A 228 -11.81 12.66 11.45
C ASN A 228 -12.99 12.15 10.62
N ILE A 229 -12.72 11.41 9.55
CA ILE A 229 -13.72 10.65 8.79
C ILE A 229 -13.41 9.17 8.91
N LYS A 230 -14.44 8.35 9.21
CA LYS A 230 -14.39 6.89 9.15
C LYS A 230 -15.51 6.40 8.23
N THR A 231 -15.14 5.84 7.07
CA THR A 231 -16.09 5.43 6.03
C THR A 231 -15.56 4.20 5.26
N TYR A 232 -15.36 3.10 5.99
CA TYR A 232 -14.98 1.81 5.41
C TYR A 232 -16.16 1.16 4.69
N ASN A 233 -15.91 0.52 3.55
CA ASN A 233 -16.95 -0.16 2.77
C ASN A 233 -17.63 -1.31 3.52
N ASN A 234 -16.90 -1.99 4.39
CA ASN A 234 -17.37 -3.14 5.18
C ASN A 234 -17.90 -2.77 6.56
N ASP A 235 -17.92 -1.48 6.93
CA ASP A 235 -18.57 -1.00 8.15
C ASP A 235 -20.04 -0.63 7.87
N ASN A 236 -20.92 -0.86 8.82
CA ASN A 236 -22.36 -0.57 8.69
C ASN A 236 -22.68 0.92 8.79
N ASN A 237 -21.72 1.73 9.22
CA ASN A 237 -21.90 3.16 9.41
C ASN A 237 -20.69 3.95 8.88
N ALA A 238 -20.95 5.23 8.60
CA ALA A 238 -19.92 6.22 8.38
C ALA A 238 -19.98 7.26 9.52
N LYS A 239 -18.82 7.73 9.98
CA LYS A 239 -18.72 8.72 11.05
C LYS A 239 -17.86 9.89 10.61
N THR A 240 -18.30 11.11 10.90
CA THR A 240 -17.53 12.34 10.72
C THR A 240 -17.51 13.09 12.05
N THR A 241 -16.33 13.25 12.63
CA THR A 241 -16.14 13.95 13.91
C THR A 241 -15.39 15.25 13.68
N LEU A 242 -15.94 16.35 14.14
CA LEU A 242 -15.31 17.67 14.04
C LEU A 242 -14.51 17.99 15.30
N ILE A 243 -13.23 18.28 15.10
CA ILE A 243 -12.30 18.69 16.15
C ILE A 243 -12.26 20.23 16.27
N SER A 244 -12.00 20.93 15.15
CA SER A 244 -11.96 22.38 15.09
C SER A 244 -12.41 22.93 13.74
N GLY A 245 -12.97 24.13 13.72
CA GLY A 245 -13.49 24.78 12.52
C GLY A 245 -14.99 24.55 12.30
N SER A 246 -15.40 24.28 11.07
CA SER A 246 -16.79 24.01 10.70
C SER A 246 -16.88 22.99 9.57
N ILE A 247 -17.86 22.12 9.64
CA ILE A 247 -18.17 21.12 8.62
C ILE A 247 -19.59 21.27 8.13
N LYS A 248 -19.78 21.16 6.82
CA LYS A 248 -21.06 20.93 6.20
C LYS A 248 -21.07 19.53 5.58
N ILE A 249 -21.96 18.66 6.04
CA ILE A 249 -22.22 17.36 5.42
C ILE A 249 -23.39 17.48 4.48
N VAL A 250 -23.23 16.90 3.29
CA VAL A 250 -24.29 16.81 2.28
C VAL A 250 -24.50 15.35 1.95
N GLU A 251 -25.67 14.84 2.28
CA GLU A 251 -26.11 13.48 1.95
C GLU A 251 -27.03 13.49 0.75
N ASN A 252 -26.92 12.46 -0.10
CA ASN A 252 -27.88 12.22 -1.15
C ASN A 252 -28.73 10.99 -0.79
N VAL A 253 -30.00 11.20 -0.47
CA VAL A 253 -30.95 10.14 -0.17
C VAL A 253 -32.07 10.22 -1.20
N ASP A 254 -32.22 9.18 -2.01
CA ASP A 254 -33.22 9.08 -3.07
C ASP A 254 -33.25 10.30 -4.03
N GLY A 255 -32.07 10.81 -4.37
CA GLY A 255 -31.90 11.96 -5.27
C GLY A 255 -32.14 13.32 -4.62
N LYS A 256 -32.41 13.37 -3.32
CA LYS A 256 -32.57 14.61 -2.54
C LYS A 256 -31.34 14.88 -1.70
N GLU A 257 -30.87 16.12 -1.72
CA GLU A 257 -29.76 16.55 -0.88
C GLU A 257 -30.23 17.04 0.48
N PHE A 258 -29.64 16.46 1.54
CA PHE A 258 -29.82 16.89 2.92
C PHE A 258 -28.54 17.51 3.41
N VAL A 259 -28.60 18.71 3.94
CA VAL A 259 -27.43 19.45 4.42
C VAL A 259 -27.47 19.55 5.94
N ARG A 260 -26.34 19.24 6.58
CA ARG A 260 -26.13 19.34 8.01
C ARG A 260 -24.84 20.09 8.33
N ASP A 261 -24.94 21.07 9.21
CA ASP A 261 -23.80 21.74 9.80
C ASP A 261 -23.41 21.03 11.10
N ILE A 262 -22.10 20.85 11.30
CA ILE A 262 -21.53 20.20 12.48
C ILE A 262 -20.62 21.19 13.19
N ALA A 263 -20.77 21.29 14.50
CA ALA A 263 -19.94 22.10 15.41
C ALA A 263 -18.81 21.27 16.02
N PRO A 264 -17.74 21.90 16.54
CA PRO A 264 -16.68 21.21 17.27
C PRO A 264 -17.20 20.30 18.40
N ASN A 265 -16.53 19.17 18.57
CA ASN A 265 -16.89 18.10 19.52
C ASN A 265 -18.24 17.42 19.22
N GLN A 266 -18.64 17.40 17.96
CA GLN A 266 -19.79 16.64 17.49
C GLN A 266 -19.36 15.56 16.52
N THR A 267 -20.05 14.42 16.55
CA THR A 267 -19.92 13.33 15.57
C THR A 267 -21.24 13.13 14.84
N TYR A 268 -21.18 13.17 13.52
CA TYR A 268 -22.29 12.80 12.65
C TYR A 268 -22.10 11.37 12.18
N THR A 269 -23.09 10.52 12.44
CA THR A 269 -23.07 9.10 12.07
C THR A 269 -24.20 8.82 11.10
N ILE A 270 -23.87 8.20 9.97
CA ILE A 270 -24.80 7.72 8.95
C ILE A 270 -24.86 6.20 9.04
N GLU A 271 -26.05 5.63 9.32
CA GLU A 271 -26.29 4.19 9.32
C GLU A 271 -26.97 3.76 8.00
N GLU A 272 -26.24 3.07 7.13
CA GLU A 272 -26.79 2.66 5.82
C GLU A 272 -27.99 1.72 5.92
N SER A 273 -27.95 0.75 6.85
CA SER A 273 -28.97 -0.28 6.99
C SER A 273 -30.34 0.28 7.43
N ARG A 274 -30.36 1.45 8.05
CA ARG A 274 -31.57 2.08 8.62
C ARG A 274 -31.95 3.38 7.94
N GLN A 275 -31.13 3.86 6.99
CA GLN A 275 -31.25 5.21 6.42
C GLN A 275 -31.41 6.29 7.51
N LEU A 276 -30.71 6.08 8.63
CA LEU A 276 -30.78 6.92 9.82
C LEU A 276 -29.48 7.66 10.01
N ALA A 277 -29.57 8.96 10.23
CA ALA A 277 -28.43 9.76 10.62
C ALA A 277 -28.61 10.31 12.02
N THR A 278 -27.57 10.25 12.83
CA THR A 278 -27.56 10.74 14.20
C THR A 278 -26.45 11.76 14.42
N LEU A 279 -26.72 12.76 15.28
CA LEU A 279 -25.74 13.75 15.69
C LEU A 279 -25.48 13.62 17.17
N GLU A 280 -24.30 13.12 17.53
CA GLU A 280 -23.84 13.02 18.89
C GLU A 280 -23.17 14.32 19.32
N GLN A 281 -23.48 14.77 20.52
CA GLN A 281 -22.97 16.01 21.14
C GLN A 281 -21.90 15.70 22.18
N LYS A 282 -20.93 16.61 22.33
CA LYS A 282 -19.90 16.52 23.38
C LYS A 282 -19.04 15.25 23.30
N VAL A 283 -18.67 14.89 22.08
CA VAL A 283 -17.79 13.75 21.84
C VAL A 283 -16.37 14.06 22.31
N ASP A 284 -15.73 13.10 22.93
CA ASP A 284 -14.30 13.13 23.24
C ASP A 284 -13.49 12.92 21.94
N THR A 285 -13.09 14.04 21.35
CA THR A 285 -12.38 14.05 20.06
C THR A 285 -10.96 13.50 20.19
N GLU A 286 -10.32 13.57 21.36
CA GLU A 286 -9.01 12.98 21.61
C GLU A 286 -9.11 11.46 21.52
N LYS A 287 -10.12 10.87 22.18
CA LYS A 287 -10.38 9.43 22.14
C LYS A 287 -10.69 8.94 20.72
N VAL A 288 -11.48 9.70 19.94
CA VAL A 288 -11.78 9.35 18.54
C VAL A 288 -10.52 9.32 17.67
N CYS A 289 -9.53 10.16 17.99
CA CYS A 289 -8.31 10.31 17.20
C CYS A 289 -7.10 9.53 17.76
N GLU A 290 -7.23 8.79 18.84
CA GLU A 290 -6.15 7.99 19.47
C GLU A 290 -5.48 7.02 18.50
N TRP A 291 -6.21 6.55 17.50
CA TRP A 291 -5.69 5.62 16.50
C TRP A 291 -4.47 6.16 15.74
N LYS A 292 -4.40 7.48 15.48
CA LYS A 292 -3.25 8.12 14.81
C LYS A 292 -1.97 8.03 15.65
N ASP A 293 -2.11 7.97 16.97
CA ASP A 293 -1.03 7.89 17.95
C ASP A 293 -0.72 6.43 18.35
N GLY A 294 -1.28 5.45 17.60
CA GLY A 294 -1.02 4.02 17.83
C GLY A 294 -1.85 3.39 18.92
N ILE A 295 -2.89 4.06 19.41
CA ILE A 295 -3.76 3.59 20.46
C ILE A 295 -5.07 3.05 19.89
N LEU A 296 -5.46 1.87 20.32
CA LEU A 296 -6.68 1.19 19.90
C LEU A 296 -7.65 1.12 21.09
N SER A 297 -8.74 1.90 21.02
CA SER A 297 -9.72 2.00 22.11
C SER A 297 -11.08 1.46 21.67
N PHE A 298 -11.69 0.69 22.54
CA PHE A 298 -13.05 0.17 22.42
C PHE A 298 -13.88 0.62 23.62
N ASP A 299 -15.13 0.98 23.41
CA ASP A 299 -16.06 1.38 24.46
C ASP A 299 -17.42 0.75 24.19
N SER A 300 -17.74 -0.32 24.91
CA SER A 300 -18.95 -1.12 24.68
C SER A 300 -19.15 -1.51 23.22
N THR A 301 -18.03 -1.68 22.48
CA THR A 301 -18.03 -1.96 21.06
C THR A 301 -18.42 -3.41 20.82
N PRO A 302 -19.41 -3.72 19.97
CA PRO A 302 -19.76 -5.09 19.62
C PRO A 302 -18.56 -5.84 19.05
N PHE A 303 -18.37 -7.11 19.44
CA PHE A 303 -17.23 -7.91 18.99
C PHE A 303 -17.17 -8.03 17.46
N SER A 304 -18.30 -8.00 16.77
CA SER A 304 -18.36 -7.94 15.31
C SER A 304 -17.63 -6.72 14.69
N GLU A 305 -17.66 -5.59 15.38
CA GLU A 305 -16.92 -4.39 14.95
C GLU A 305 -15.45 -4.46 15.39
N VAL A 306 -15.20 -4.98 16.61
CA VAL A 306 -13.84 -5.23 17.11
C VAL A 306 -13.05 -6.11 16.15
N VAL A 307 -13.66 -7.18 15.65
CA VAL A 307 -13.07 -8.07 14.63
C VAL A 307 -12.58 -7.29 13.42
N LYS A 308 -13.44 -6.48 12.81
CA LYS A 308 -13.08 -5.68 11.61
C LYS A 308 -11.93 -4.70 11.90
N ILE A 309 -11.93 -4.09 13.07
CA ILE A 309 -10.90 -3.14 13.48
C ILE A 309 -9.56 -3.87 13.69
N LEU A 310 -9.56 -5.01 14.39
CA LEU A 310 -8.36 -5.82 14.62
C LEU A 310 -7.79 -6.38 13.31
N GLU A 311 -8.65 -6.81 12.37
CA GLU A 311 -8.20 -7.26 11.04
C GLU A 311 -7.47 -6.14 10.27
N ARG A 312 -8.02 -4.92 10.31
CA ARG A 312 -7.38 -3.76 9.67
C ARG A 312 -6.10 -3.35 10.38
N TRP A 313 -6.11 -3.34 11.72
CA TRP A 313 -4.99 -2.89 12.54
C TRP A 313 -3.77 -3.80 12.47
N HIS A 314 -3.98 -5.11 12.49
CA HIS A 314 -2.89 -6.10 12.49
C HIS A 314 -2.63 -6.72 11.11
N GLY A 315 -3.41 -6.40 10.10
CA GLY A 315 -3.22 -6.93 8.73
C GLY A 315 -3.49 -8.44 8.62
N LEU A 316 -4.42 -8.98 9.41
CA LEU A 316 -4.74 -10.41 9.47
C LEU A 316 -6.22 -10.67 9.17
N GLN A 317 -6.62 -11.95 9.17
CA GLN A 317 -8.01 -12.37 9.05
C GLN A 317 -8.51 -12.97 10.37
N ILE A 318 -9.75 -12.63 10.78
CA ILE A 318 -10.41 -13.22 11.95
C ILE A 318 -11.68 -13.93 11.52
N ILE A 319 -11.73 -15.23 11.72
CA ILE A 319 -12.89 -16.07 11.42
C ILE A 319 -13.63 -16.38 12.71
N VAL A 320 -14.86 -15.89 12.86
CA VAL A 320 -15.71 -16.19 14.01
C VAL A 320 -16.64 -17.35 13.64
N LYS A 321 -16.46 -18.51 14.29
CA LYS A 321 -17.27 -19.71 14.04
C LYS A 321 -18.61 -19.68 14.77
N ASP A 322 -18.64 -19.05 15.97
CA ASP A 322 -19.84 -18.93 16.79
C ASP A 322 -20.38 -17.49 16.72
N ASN A 323 -21.42 -17.30 15.93
CA ASN A 323 -22.07 -16.00 15.74
C ASN A 323 -22.68 -15.43 17.03
N SER A 324 -22.93 -16.24 18.06
CA SER A 324 -23.43 -15.77 19.35
C SER A 324 -22.45 -14.81 20.04
N LYS A 325 -21.17 -14.91 19.71
CA LYS A 325 -20.10 -14.06 20.25
C LYS A 325 -20.07 -12.65 19.64
N LEU A 326 -20.62 -12.46 18.45
CA LEU A 326 -20.53 -11.21 17.68
C LEU A 326 -21.11 -9.99 18.40
N ASN A 327 -22.06 -10.17 19.31
CA ASN A 327 -22.72 -9.09 20.02
C ASN A 327 -22.13 -8.81 21.41
N ILE A 328 -21.07 -9.53 21.82
CA ILE A 328 -20.41 -9.29 23.12
C ILE A 328 -19.81 -7.88 23.10
N PRO A 329 -20.20 -7.00 24.07
CA PRO A 329 -19.62 -5.65 24.15
C PRO A 329 -18.19 -5.71 24.69
N ILE A 330 -17.27 -5.08 24.02
CA ILE A 330 -15.87 -5.00 24.40
C ILE A 330 -15.55 -3.56 24.83
N THR A 331 -14.95 -3.43 26.03
CA THR A 331 -14.37 -2.18 26.52
C THR A 331 -12.92 -2.45 26.88
N ALA A 332 -12.00 -1.87 26.12
CA ALA A 332 -10.55 -2.09 26.28
C ALA A 332 -9.76 -0.97 25.60
N ARG A 333 -8.51 -0.80 26.04
CA ARG A 333 -7.56 0.15 25.44
C ARG A 333 -6.22 -0.54 25.30
N PHE A 334 -5.71 -0.60 24.07
CA PHE A 334 -4.46 -1.23 23.68
C PHE A 334 -3.49 -0.19 23.10
N THR A 335 -2.21 -0.35 23.36
CA THR A 335 -1.16 0.57 22.91
C THR A 335 -0.07 -0.14 22.12
N THR A 336 0.52 -1.18 22.69
CA THR A 336 1.66 -1.92 22.12
C THR A 336 1.41 -3.42 22.03
N GLU A 337 0.22 -3.86 22.43
CA GLU A 337 -0.11 -5.26 22.53
C GLU A 337 -0.18 -5.93 21.14
N SER A 338 0.47 -7.07 21.03
CA SER A 338 0.35 -7.95 19.86
C SER A 338 -1.04 -8.56 19.76
N ILE A 339 -1.41 -9.05 18.58
CA ILE A 339 -2.70 -9.72 18.41
C ILE A 339 -2.89 -10.92 19.36
N VAL A 340 -1.81 -11.65 19.68
CA VAL A 340 -1.86 -12.76 20.64
C VAL A 340 -2.26 -12.25 22.02
N GLN A 341 -1.60 -11.18 22.51
CA GLN A 341 -1.90 -10.58 23.80
C GLN A 341 -3.33 -10.02 23.85
N ILE A 342 -3.77 -9.35 22.79
CA ILE A 342 -5.16 -8.87 22.68
C ILE A 342 -6.15 -10.03 22.75
N MET A 343 -5.93 -11.10 22.01
CA MET A 343 -6.82 -12.26 22.01
C MET A 343 -6.80 -13.01 23.35
N ASP A 344 -5.67 -13.06 24.06
CA ASP A 344 -5.59 -13.63 25.40
C ASP A 344 -6.37 -12.78 26.43
N LEU A 345 -6.27 -11.46 26.36
CA LEU A 345 -7.06 -10.56 27.19
C LEU A 345 -8.56 -10.68 26.91
N LEU A 346 -8.95 -10.77 25.66
CA LEU A 346 -10.35 -10.99 25.26
C LEU A 346 -10.86 -12.36 25.72
N LYS A 347 -10.04 -13.42 25.61
CA LYS A 347 -10.37 -14.75 26.15
C LYS A 347 -10.57 -14.71 27.66
N PHE A 348 -9.68 -14.05 28.39
CA PHE A 348 -9.78 -13.93 29.84
C PHE A 348 -11.05 -13.17 30.27
N SER A 349 -11.37 -12.04 29.60
CA SER A 349 -12.48 -11.17 30.01
C SER A 349 -13.86 -11.67 29.52
N THR A 350 -13.94 -12.34 28.39
CA THR A 350 -15.22 -12.72 27.75
C THR A 350 -15.44 -14.21 27.62
N GLY A 351 -14.42 -15.03 27.87
CA GLY A 351 -14.47 -16.48 27.64
C GLY A 351 -14.39 -16.90 26.16
N ILE A 352 -14.11 -15.98 25.26
CA ILE A 352 -13.95 -16.27 23.84
C ILE A 352 -12.71 -17.14 23.62
N GLY A 353 -12.90 -18.39 23.16
CA GLY A 353 -11.80 -19.27 22.76
C GLY A 353 -11.26 -18.90 21.37
N TYR A 354 -9.96 -19.04 21.16
CA TYR A 354 -9.36 -18.78 19.86
C TYR A 354 -8.17 -19.73 19.55
N SER A 355 -7.80 -19.80 18.29
CA SER A 355 -6.55 -20.40 17.80
C SER A 355 -5.99 -19.54 16.67
N ILE A 356 -4.65 -19.45 16.58
CA ILE A 356 -3.97 -18.72 15.51
C ILE A 356 -3.17 -19.72 14.69
N SER A 357 -3.29 -19.63 13.37
CA SER A 357 -2.47 -20.36 12.40
C SER A 357 -2.16 -19.42 11.25
N ASP A 358 -0.87 -19.24 10.96
CA ASP A 358 -0.40 -18.25 9.98
C ASP A 358 -0.96 -16.86 10.29
N ASN A 359 -1.61 -16.25 9.31
CA ASN A 359 -2.22 -14.92 9.45
C ASN A 359 -3.74 -14.98 9.72
N ILE A 360 -4.24 -16.08 10.28
CA ILE A 360 -5.67 -16.33 10.54
C ILE A 360 -5.88 -16.59 12.03
N VAL A 361 -6.73 -15.78 12.65
CA VAL A 361 -7.28 -16.01 13.99
C VAL A 361 -8.64 -16.68 13.85
N THR A 362 -8.81 -17.87 14.40
CA THR A 362 -10.11 -18.56 14.44
C THR A 362 -10.68 -18.46 15.83
N VAL A 363 -11.83 -17.81 15.97
CA VAL A 363 -12.62 -17.66 17.20
C VAL A 363 -13.64 -18.80 17.28
N LYS A 364 -13.72 -19.46 18.46
CA LYS A 364 -14.54 -20.66 18.73
C LYS A 364 -15.66 -20.36 19.70
#